data_d5590047bb7ad4439bf83a01708857f9
#
_entry.id   d5590047bb7ad4439bf83a01708857f9
#
_cell.length_a   1.000
_cell.length_b   1.000
_cell.length_c   1.000
_cell.angle_alpha   90.00
_cell.angle_beta   90.00
_cell.angle_gamma   90.00
#
_symmetry.space_group_name_H-M   'P 1'
#
loop_
_entity.id
_entity.type
_entity.pdbx_description
1 polymer ?
#
loop_
_entity_poly.entity_id
_entity_poly.type
_entity_poly.pdbx_seq_one_letter_code
_entity_poly.pdbx_strand_id
1 'polypeptide(L)'
;GLQSRIKASFTHHIDSIEILMDKKIKLLIEKYSDNELLLNKLVVSAFANFNKIEFCEGFLLQYIEKNDKELLADIAVLSKQCSVEDVISVFELAIPNAEKTANGAVYTPKYVRDYIVSQITHSIEKPLTDCLCADISCGCGAFLYTLAKAIHDKSGESYKNILNHMYGVDISSTSIGRAKIMLALVALSNCEIVSETDFNLYVGDSLSFDFLGMPGVKENEGLDIIVGNPPYVRSKHIDPT
;
A
#
# COMPACT_ATOMS: atom_id res chain seq x y z
N GLY A 1 -8.32 -7.52 -29.42
CA GLY A 1 -9.59 -7.32 -28.74
C GLY A 1 -9.44 -6.44 -27.49
N LEU A 2 -10.44 -6.47 -26.61
CA LEU A 2 -10.46 -5.65 -25.37
C LEU A 2 -9.26 -5.95 -24.46
N GLN A 3 -8.88 -7.21 -24.30
CA GLN A 3 -7.72 -7.62 -23.50
C GLN A 3 -6.38 -7.08 -24.01
N SER A 4 -6.19 -6.97 -25.34
CA SER A 4 -4.97 -6.40 -25.90
C SER A 4 -4.90 -4.88 -25.71
N ARG A 5 -6.05 -4.20 -25.72
CA ARG A 5 -6.14 -2.76 -25.44
C ARG A 5 -5.93 -2.43 -23.95
N ILE A 6 -6.50 -3.23 -23.06
CA ILE A 6 -6.27 -3.12 -21.62
C ILE A 6 -4.78 -3.35 -21.32
N LYS A 7 -4.17 -4.40 -21.88
CA LYS A 7 -2.75 -4.70 -21.68
C LYS A 7 -1.84 -3.61 -22.23
N ALA A 8 -2.13 -3.06 -23.40
CA ALA A 8 -1.38 -1.95 -23.99
C ALA A 8 -1.54 -0.65 -23.16
N SER A 9 -2.75 -0.40 -22.63
CA SER A 9 -3.01 0.73 -21.73
C SER A 9 -2.26 0.60 -20.41
N PHE A 10 -2.22 -0.61 -19.81
CA PHE A 10 -1.46 -0.87 -18.57
C PHE A 10 0.05 -0.72 -18.77
N THR A 11 0.61 -1.25 -19.86
CA THR A 11 2.04 -1.11 -20.17
C THR A 11 2.41 0.35 -20.39
N HIS A 12 1.60 1.07 -21.16
CA HIS A 12 1.83 2.51 -21.43
C HIS A 12 1.71 3.38 -20.16
N HIS A 13 0.97 2.92 -19.15
CA HIS A 13 0.80 3.69 -17.91
C HIS A 13 1.91 3.39 -16.89
N ILE A 14 2.44 2.17 -16.84
CA ILE A 14 3.68 1.85 -16.11
C ILE A 14 4.83 2.69 -16.68
N ASP A 15 4.96 2.73 -18.01
CA ASP A 15 5.93 3.61 -18.69
C ASP A 15 5.72 5.09 -18.36
N SER A 16 4.47 5.55 -18.16
CA SER A 16 4.19 6.95 -17.84
C SER A 16 4.42 7.33 -16.38
N ILE A 17 4.21 6.43 -15.41
CA ILE A 17 4.66 6.61 -14.01
C ILE A 17 6.20 6.63 -13.97
N GLU A 18 6.83 5.76 -14.74
CA GLU A 18 8.27 5.76 -14.90
C GLU A 18 8.82 7.04 -15.57
N ILE A 19 8.09 7.69 -16.46
CA ILE A 19 8.47 8.95 -17.12
C ILE A 19 8.31 10.15 -16.17
N LEU A 20 7.36 10.13 -15.25
CA LEU A 20 7.07 11.22 -14.32
C LEU A 20 7.99 11.25 -13.09
N MET A 21 8.58 10.12 -12.72
CA MET A 21 9.50 10.08 -11.58
C MET A 21 10.89 10.55 -12.00
N ASP A 22 11.44 11.56 -11.30
CA ASP A 22 12.80 12.08 -11.54
C ASP A 22 13.80 10.90 -11.59
N LYS A 23 14.66 10.88 -12.61
CA LYS A 23 15.71 9.86 -12.78
C LYS A 23 16.55 9.66 -11.51
N LYS A 24 16.72 10.72 -10.71
CA LYS A 24 17.41 10.63 -9.41
C LYS A 24 16.67 9.78 -8.41
N ILE A 25 15.32 9.87 -8.37
CA ILE A 25 14.51 9.06 -7.45
C ILE A 25 14.59 7.58 -7.82
N LYS A 26 14.57 7.26 -9.11
CA LYS A 26 14.78 5.86 -9.57
C LYS A 26 16.13 5.31 -9.11
N LEU A 27 17.21 6.08 -9.26
CA LEU A 27 18.53 5.66 -8.80
C LEU A 27 18.60 5.47 -7.28
N LEU A 28 17.87 6.29 -6.51
CA LEU A 28 17.76 6.09 -5.05
C LEU A 28 17.01 4.80 -4.70
N ILE A 29 15.91 4.51 -5.39
CA ILE A 29 15.16 3.28 -5.19
C ILE A 29 16.05 2.06 -5.51
N GLU A 30 16.73 2.06 -6.64
CA GLU A 30 17.67 1.02 -7.04
C GLU A 30 18.79 0.84 -6.00
N LYS A 31 19.33 1.94 -5.47
CA LYS A 31 20.41 1.91 -4.45
C LYS A 31 19.98 1.23 -3.16
N TYR A 32 18.72 1.36 -2.75
CA TYR A 32 18.22 0.88 -1.46
C TYR A 32 17.27 -0.32 -1.56
N SER A 33 16.88 -0.76 -2.77
CA SER A 33 15.90 -1.84 -2.97
C SER A 33 16.27 -3.17 -2.30
N ASP A 34 17.55 -3.48 -2.23
CA ASP A 34 18.06 -4.71 -1.62
C ASP A 34 18.22 -4.62 -0.08
N ASN A 35 17.93 -3.45 0.51
CA ASN A 35 18.00 -3.24 1.94
C ASN A 35 16.70 -2.62 2.47
N GLU A 36 15.79 -3.50 2.90
CA GLU A 36 14.46 -3.10 3.37
C GLU A 36 14.50 -2.03 4.47
N LEU A 37 15.39 -2.18 5.45
CA LEU A 37 15.48 -1.23 6.55
C LEU A 37 15.93 0.16 6.07
N LEU A 38 16.93 0.23 5.20
CA LEU A 38 17.41 1.52 4.69
C LEU A 38 16.39 2.17 3.75
N LEU A 39 15.70 1.38 2.93
CA LEU A 39 14.62 1.89 2.09
C LEU A 39 13.47 2.45 2.95
N ASN A 40 13.05 1.73 3.98
CA ASN A 40 12.01 2.19 4.88
C ASN A 40 12.43 3.48 5.63
N LYS A 41 13.69 3.57 6.07
CA LYS A 41 14.25 4.80 6.67
C LYS A 41 14.26 5.96 5.68
N LEU A 42 14.68 5.72 4.44
CA LEU A 42 14.65 6.72 3.37
C LEU A 42 13.24 7.28 3.19
N VAL A 43 12.26 6.40 3.01
CA VAL A 43 10.86 6.78 2.72
C VAL A 43 10.22 7.50 3.90
N VAL A 44 10.29 6.91 5.12
CA VAL A 44 9.63 7.49 6.31
C VAL A 44 10.24 8.84 6.67
N SER A 45 11.56 8.96 6.65
CA SER A 45 12.23 10.24 6.95
C SER A 45 11.95 11.31 5.88
N ALA A 46 11.92 10.91 4.59
CA ALA A 46 11.60 11.84 3.50
C ALA A 46 10.15 12.33 3.58
N PHE A 47 9.21 11.43 3.90
CA PHE A 47 7.80 11.78 4.09
C PHE A 47 7.61 12.75 5.27
N ALA A 48 8.27 12.48 6.38
CA ALA A 48 8.25 13.35 7.55
C ALA A 48 8.75 14.76 7.21
N ASN A 49 9.90 14.86 6.53
CA ASN A 49 10.47 16.14 6.13
C ASN A 49 9.55 16.89 5.16
N PHE A 50 8.99 16.20 4.15
CA PHE A 50 8.09 16.79 3.16
C PHE A 50 6.83 17.37 3.81
N ASN A 51 6.23 16.62 4.74
CA ASN A 51 4.99 17.00 5.42
C ASN A 51 5.23 17.82 6.69
N LYS A 52 6.50 18.12 7.08
CA LYS A 52 6.89 18.85 8.29
C LYS A 52 6.34 18.20 9.56
N ILE A 53 6.41 16.87 9.63
CA ILE A 53 5.94 16.07 10.75
C ILE A 53 7.12 15.79 11.70
N GLU A 54 6.93 16.07 12.98
CA GLU A 54 7.85 15.68 14.05
C GLU A 54 7.34 14.41 14.73
N PHE A 55 8.19 13.36 14.75
CA PHE A 55 7.85 12.11 15.41
C PHE A 55 8.20 12.18 16.89
N CYS A 56 7.18 12.01 17.73
CA CYS A 56 7.35 11.92 19.18
C CYS A 56 7.28 10.48 19.67
N GLU A 57 6.47 9.65 19.03
CA GLU A 57 6.18 8.26 19.42
C GLU A 57 5.64 7.42 18.25
N GLY A 58 5.38 6.14 18.49
CA GLY A 58 4.84 5.21 17.53
C GLY A 58 5.90 4.35 16.83
N PHE A 59 5.44 3.28 16.17
CA PHE A 59 6.35 2.28 15.57
C PHE A 59 7.18 2.84 14.39
N LEU A 60 6.74 3.92 13.75
CA LEU A 60 7.48 4.57 12.68
C LEU A 60 8.76 5.26 13.15
N LEU A 61 8.90 5.55 14.46
CA LEU A 61 10.07 6.23 15.01
C LEU A 61 11.38 5.47 14.73
N GLN A 62 11.33 4.14 14.65
CA GLN A 62 12.48 3.30 14.33
C GLN A 62 13.04 3.55 12.91
N TYR A 63 12.25 4.13 12.02
CA TYR A 63 12.63 4.43 10.63
C TYR A 63 13.09 5.88 10.46
N ILE A 64 13.13 6.70 11.50
CA ILE A 64 13.67 8.07 11.41
C ILE A 64 15.20 8.02 11.46
N GLU A 65 15.83 8.48 10.39
CA GLU A 65 17.30 8.55 10.31
C GLU A 65 17.81 9.90 10.84
N LYS A 66 18.85 9.86 11.66
CA LYS A 66 19.45 11.05 12.28
C LYS A 66 20.98 11.15 12.15
N ASN A 67 21.64 10.06 11.82
CA ASN A 67 23.09 9.92 11.99
C ASN A 67 23.82 9.62 10.68
N ASP A 68 23.25 8.83 9.80
CA ASP A 68 23.88 8.45 8.54
C ASP A 68 23.86 9.61 7.54
N LYS A 69 25.02 10.24 7.34
CA LYS A 69 25.16 11.43 6.48
C LYS A 69 24.82 11.15 5.01
N GLU A 70 25.13 9.97 4.52
CA GLU A 70 24.85 9.59 3.14
C GLU A 70 23.36 9.42 2.94
N LEU A 71 22.71 8.66 3.84
CA LEU A 71 21.27 8.46 3.79
C LEU A 71 20.51 9.77 4.01
N LEU A 72 20.99 10.65 4.90
CA LEU A 72 20.38 11.99 5.11
C LEU A 72 20.44 12.87 3.85
N ALA A 73 21.53 12.79 3.07
CA ALA A 73 21.61 13.49 1.79
C ALA A 73 20.60 12.96 0.78
N ASP A 74 20.41 11.65 0.72
CA ASP A 74 19.43 10.99 -0.15
C ASP A 74 17.98 11.26 0.30
N ILE A 75 17.72 11.27 1.61
CA ILE A 75 16.45 11.70 2.20
C ILE A 75 16.11 13.12 1.74
N ALA A 76 17.06 14.04 1.77
CA ALA A 76 16.83 15.43 1.33
C ALA A 76 16.45 15.52 -0.16
N VAL A 77 16.90 14.59 -1.00
CA VAL A 77 16.49 14.51 -2.40
C VAL A 77 15.04 14.07 -2.51
N LEU A 78 14.66 12.97 -1.85
CA LEU A 78 13.30 12.42 -1.88
C LEU A 78 12.29 13.35 -1.18
N SER A 79 12.72 14.10 -0.16
CA SER A 79 11.87 15.04 0.58
C SER A 79 11.35 16.22 -0.25
N LYS A 80 11.80 16.38 -1.49
CA LYS A 80 11.28 17.42 -2.38
C LYS A 80 9.90 17.07 -2.94
N GLN A 81 9.62 15.78 -3.04
CA GLN A 81 8.34 15.23 -3.49
C GLN A 81 8.14 13.88 -2.82
N CYS A 82 7.30 13.84 -1.79
CA CYS A 82 7.03 12.64 -1.00
C CYS A 82 5.60 12.66 -0.45
N SER A 83 4.62 12.73 -1.34
CA SER A 83 3.21 12.49 -1.00
C SER A 83 2.94 11.01 -0.72
N VAL A 84 1.74 10.66 -0.26
CA VAL A 84 1.35 9.26 -0.07
C VAL A 84 1.43 8.46 -1.37
N GLU A 85 1.03 9.05 -2.50
CA GLU A 85 1.12 8.39 -3.82
C GLU A 85 2.58 8.20 -4.25
N ASP A 86 3.48 9.12 -3.90
CA ASP A 86 4.92 8.93 -4.14
C ASP A 86 5.48 7.79 -3.27
N VAL A 87 5.05 7.66 -2.00
CA VAL A 87 5.42 6.54 -1.13
C VAL A 87 4.97 5.20 -1.72
N ILE A 88 3.71 5.10 -2.18
CA ILE A 88 3.19 3.92 -2.86
C ILE A 88 4.09 3.58 -4.05
N SER A 89 4.36 4.56 -4.92
CA SER A 89 5.18 4.37 -6.12
C SER A 89 6.60 3.91 -5.79
N VAL A 90 7.24 4.47 -4.76
CA VAL A 90 8.57 4.05 -4.31
C VAL A 90 8.57 2.61 -3.84
N PHE A 91 7.61 2.23 -3.00
CA PHE A 91 7.50 0.87 -2.49
C PHE A 91 7.21 -0.17 -3.59
N GLU A 92 6.35 0.18 -4.53
CA GLU A 92 6.03 -0.66 -5.68
C GLU A 92 7.24 -0.83 -6.62
N LEU A 93 7.98 0.23 -6.90
CA LEU A 93 9.17 0.18 -7.76
C LEU A 93 10.31 -0.61 -7.11
N ALA A 94 10.44 -0.54 -5.80
CA ALA A 94 11.48 -1.24 -5.05
C ALA A 94 11.29 -2.77 -4.95
N ILE A 95 10.17 -3.33 -5.43
CA ILE A 95 9.99 -4.77 -5.53
C ILE A 95 10.81 -5.28 -6.73
N PRO A 96 11.69 -6.28 -6.54
CA PRO A 96 12.53 -6.81 -7.61
C PRO A 96 11.70 -7.34 -8.80
N ASN A 97 12.18 -7.12 -10.02
CA ASN A 97 11.49 -7.56 -11.24
C ASN A 97 11.29 -9.08 -11.28
N ALA A 98 12.22 -9.84 -10.73
CA ALA A 98 12.11 -11.29 -10.62
C ALA A 98 10.90 -11.69 -9.74
N GLU A 99 10.72 -11.02 -8.61
CA GLU A 99 9.58 -11.24 -7.71
C GLU A 99 8.26 -10.79 -8.36
N LYS A 100 8.25 -9.63 -9.01
CA LYS A 100 7.09 -9.16 -9.79
C LYS A 100 6.66 -10.17 -10.85
N THR A 101 7.62 -10.75 -11.57
CA THR A 101 7.35 -11.73 -12.62
C THR A 101 6.89 -13.07 -12.06
N ALA A 102 7.53 -13.54 -10.98
CA ALA A 102 7.19 -14.81 -10.33
C ALA A 102 5.78 -14.77 -9.72
N ASN A 103 5.45 -13.67 -9.06
CA ASN A 103 4.18 -13.50 -8.35
C ASN A 103 3.07 -12.92 -9.25
N GLY A 104 3.34 -12.60 -10.52
CA GLY A 104 2.36 -11.99 -11.43
C GLY A 104 1.84 -10.62 -10.97
N ALA A 105 2.60 -9.94 -10.11
CA ALA A 105 2.19 -8.67 -9.50
C ALA A 105 2.08 -7.56 -10.56
N VAL A 106 0.91 -6.96 -10.64
CA VAL A 106 0.60 -5.83 -11.52
C VAL A 106 0.00 -4.71 -10.67
N TYR A 107 0.67 -3.56 -10.65
CA TYR A 107 0.19 -2.41 -9.89
C TYR A 107 -0.99 -1.73 -10.54
N THR A 108 -1.93 -1.30 -9.71
CA THR A 108 -3.13 -0.63 -10.18
C THR A 108 -2.94 0.87 -10.14
N PRO A 109 -3.01 1.55 -11.30
CA PRO A 109 -2.91 3.01 -11.37
C PRO A 109 -3.93 3.71 -10.47
N LYS A 110 -3.53 4.86 -9.91
CA LYS A 110 -4.38 5.65 -8.99
C LYS A 110 -5.79 5.88 -9.54
N TYR A 111 -5.91 6.33 -10.80
CA TYR A 111 -7.23 6.63 -11.40
C TYR A 111 -8.14 5.39 -11.49
N VAL A 112 -7.57 4.18 -11.63
CA VAL A 112 -8.33 2.93 -11.63
C VAL A 112 -8.78 2.58 -10.22
N ARG A 113 -7.91 2.73 -9.22
CA ARG A 113 -8.26 2.53 -7.80
C ARG A 113 -9.36 3.50 -7.39
N ASP A 114 -9.20 4.78 -7.70
CA ASP A 114 -10.18 5.82 -7.40
C ASP A 114 -11.55 5.51 -8.03
N TYR A 115 -11.56 5.07 -9.28
CA TYR A 115 -12.79 4.69 -9.96
C TYR A 115 -13.48 3.50 -9.29
N ILE A 116 -12.75 2.41 -9.03
CA ILE A 116 -13.28 1.20 -8.39
C ILE A 116 -13.85 1.53 -7.01
N VAL A 117 -13.08 2.23 -6.17
CA VAL A 117 -13.50 2.63 -4.82
C VAL A 117 -14.71 3.56 -4.87
N SER A 118 -14.75 4.49 -5.82
CA SER A 118 -15.90 5.35 -6.03
C SER A 118 -17.17 4.55 -6.34
N GLN A 119 -17.09 3.55 -7.23
CA GLN A 119 -18.25 2.71 -7.56
C GLN A 119 -18.75 1.94 -6.32
N ILE A 120 -17.83 1.33 -5.56
CA ILE A 120 -18.18 0.58 -4.35
C ILE A 120 -18.85 1.50 -3.32
N THR A 121 -18.23 2.64 -3.03
CA THR A 121 -18.75 3.55 -2.00
C THR A 121 -20.05 4.24 -2.37
N HIS A 122 -20.49 4.18 -3.63
CA HIS A 122 -21.82 4.65 -4.07
C HIS A 122 -22.87 3.54 -4.06
N SER A 123 -22.47 2.27 -4.20
CA SER A 123 -23.41 1.14 -4.30
C SER A 123 -23.75 0.49 -2.97
N ILE A 124 -22.98 0.74 -1.92
CA ILE A 124 -23.19 0.12 -0.61
C ILE A 124 -24.23 0.91 0.19
N GLU A 125 -25.20 0.21 0.78
CA GLU A 125 -26.26 0.82 1.59
C GLU A 125 -25.86 0.94 3.08
N LYS A 126 -25.01 0.01 3.56
CA LYS A 126 -24.47 0.03 4.93
C LYS A 126 -23.55 1.25 5.13
N PRO A 127 -23.59 1.90 6.30
CA PRO A 127 -22.61 2.97 6.60
C PRO A 127 -21.18 2.48 6.40
N LEU A 128 -20.38 3.22 5.64
CA LEU A 128 -19.01 2.81 5.29
C LEU A 128 -18.12 2.60 6.53
N THR A 129 -18.40 3.32 7.62
CA THR A 129 -17.71 3.19 8.90
C THR A 129 -17.95 1.85 9.59
N ASP A 130 -19.05 1.18 9.26
CA ASP A 130 -19.46 -0.08 9.86
C ASP A 130 -19.08 -1.28 8.97
N CYS A 131 -18.59 -1.00 7.75
CA CYS A 131 -18.22 -2.04 6.81
C CYS A 131 -16.87 -2.67 7.16
N LEU A 132 -16.81 -4.00 7.18
CA LEU A 132 -15.55 -4.74 7.18
C LEU A 132 -15.02 -4.84 5.75
N CYS A 133 -13.85 -4.27 5.52
CA CYS A 133 -13.26 -4.13 4.20
C CYS A 133 -11.99 -4.97 4.08
N ALA A 134 -11.74 -5.57 2.92
CA ALA A 134 -10.52 -6.33 2.70
C ALA A 134 -9.90 -6.09 1.31
N ASP A 135 -8.56 -6.20 1.27
CA ASP A 135 -7.80 -6.47 0.05
C ASP A 135 -7.04 -7.79 0.24
N ILE A 136 -7.42 -8.80 -0.52
CA ILE A 136 -6.90 -10.17 -0.40
C ILE A 136 -5.57 -10.40 -1.14
N SER A 137 -5.02 -9.37 -1.76
CA SER A 137 -3.72 -9.34 -2.44
C SER A 137 -3.13 -7.95 -2.34
N CYS A 138 -3.01 -7.46 -1.08
CA CYS A 138 -2.92 -6.03 -0.82
C CYS A 138 -1.60 -5.36 -1.24
N GLY A 139 -0.54 -6.14 -1.52
CA GLY A 139 0.75 -5.58 -1.86
C GLY A 139 1.21 -4.57 -0.81
N CYS A 140 1.66 -3.40 -1.25
CA CYS A 140 2.04 -2.29 -0.38
C CYS A 140 0.83 -1.46 0.12
N GLY A 141 -0.40 -1.94 -0.02
CA GLY A 141 -1.61 -1.35 0.57
C GLY A 141 -2.29 -0.24 -0.24
N ALA A 142 -2.01 -0.11 -1.52
CA ALA A 142 -2.52 0.99 -2.35
C ALA A 142 -4.06 1.06 -2.42
N PHE A 143 -4.75 -0.08 -2.54
CA PHE A 143 -6.22 -0.12 -2.50
C PHE A 143 -6.75 0.16 -1.11
N LEU A 144 -6.12 -0.39 -0.06
CA LEU A 144 -6.50 -0.12 1.34
C LEU A 144 -6.43 1.38 1.64
N TYR A 145 -5.34 2.04 1.21
CA TYR A 145 -5.23 3.49 1.32
C TYR A 145 -6.35 4.23 0.59
N THR A 146 -6.60 3.87 -0.68
CA THR A 146 -7.61 4.56 -1.48
C THR A 146 -9.00 4.43 -0.85
N LEU A 147 -9.33 3.25 -0.31
CA LEU A 147 -10.58 2.99 0.38
C LEU A 147 -10.65 3.71 1.73
N ALA A 148 -9.59 3.64 2.55
CA ALA A 148 -9.52 4.35 3.83
C ALA A 148 -9.71 5.85 3.66
N LYS A 149 -9.03 6.43 2.65
CA LYS A 149 -9.19 7.84 2.30
C LYS A 149 -10.63 8.18 1.89
N ALA A 150 -11.27 7.36 1.07
CA ALA A 150 -12.65 7.59 0.64
C ALA A 150 -13.65 7.52 1.80
N ILE A 151 -13.43 6.61 2.77
CA ILE A 151 -14.23 6.51 3.99
C ILE A 151 -14.03 7.76 4.85
N HIS A 152 -12.76 8.12 5.11
CA HIS A 152 -12.43 9.32 5.89
C HIS A 152 -13.04 10.59 5.28
N ASP A 153 -12.83 10.81 3.98
CA ASP A 153 -13.33 12.01 3.27
C ASP A 153 -14.87 12.14 3.33
N LYS A 154 -15.59 11.00 3.35
CA LYS A 154 -17.07 10.98 3.42
C LYS A 154 -17.64 11.09 4.82
N SER A 155 -16.97 10.47 5.81
CA SER A 155 -17.53 10.31 7.16
C SER A 155 -16.90 11.25 8.19
N GLY A 156 -15.67 11.71 7.96
CA GLY A 156 -14.84 12.37 8.97
C GLY A 156 -14.30 11.42 10.04
N GLU A 157 -14.48 10.08 9.87
CA GLU A 157 -14.00 9.08 10.83
C GLU A 157 -12.48 9.08 10.88
N SER A 158 -11.91 8.79 12.05
CA SER A 158 -10.46 8.70 12.23
C SER A 158 -9.85 7.56 11.42
N TYR A 159 -8.63 7.74 10.92
CA TYR A 159 -7.92 6.65 10.23
C TYR A 159 -7.72 5.44 11.16
N LYS A 160 -7.43 5.67 12.44
CA LYS A 160 -7.28 4.60 13.42
C LYS A 160 -8.52 3.70 13.49
N ASN A 161 -9.71 4.28 13.57
CA ASN A 161 -10.95 3.52 13.59
C ASN A 161 -11.23 2.84 12.26
N ILE A 162 -10.98 3.51 11.14
CA ILE A 162 -11.13 2.94 9.81
C ILE A 162 -10.22 1.72 9.64
N LEU A 163 -8.93 1.82 10.03
CA LEU A 163 -7.96 0.74 9.90
C LEU A 163 -8.31 -0.50 10.74
N ASN A 164 -9.00 -0.33 11.87
CA ASN A 164 -9.51 -1.46 12.67
C ASN A 164 -10.56 -2.31 11.92
N HIS A 165 -11.21 -1.76 10.90
CA HIS A 165 -12.20 -2.45 10.06
C HIS A 165 -11.63 -2.85 8.69
N MET A 166 -10.33 -2.70 8.48
CA MET A 166 -9.66 -3.01 7.21
C MET A 166 -8.71 -4.18 7.36
N TYR A 167 -8.82 -5.14 6.45
CA TYR A 167 -8.04 -6.36 6.43
C TYR A 167 -7.22 -6.44 5.15
N GLY A 168 -5.99 -6.92 5.27
CA GLY A 168 -5.12 -7.14 4.11
C GLY A 168 -4.38 -8.45 4.21
N VAL A 169 -4.28 -9.16 3.10
CA VAL A 169 -3.48 -10.38 3.00
C VAL A 169 -2.54 -10.26 1.80
N ASP A 170 -1.30 -10.63 2.00
CA ASP A 170 -0.31 -10.75 0.91
C ASP A 170 0.71 -11.84 1.26
N ILE A 171 1.22 -12.52 0.25
CA ILE A 171 2.21 -13.59 0.42
C ILE A 171 3.58 -13.04 0.84
N SER A 172 3.87 -11.79 0.52
CA SER A 172 5.14 -11.10 0.80
C SER A 172 5.11 -10.38 2.14
N SER A 173 5.94 -10.81 3.09
CA SER A 173 6.10 -10.13 4.38
C SER A 173 6.62 -8.70 4.22
N THR A 174 7.48 -8.46 3.23
CA THR A 174 7.98 -7.13 2.89
C THR A 174 6.86 -6.21 2.42
N SER A 175 5.95 -6.71 1.58
CA SER A 175 4.76 -5.96 1.13
C SER A 175 3.87 -5.59 2.31
N ILE A 176 3.59 -6.52 3.22
CA ILE A 176 2.80 -6.27 4.44
C ILE A 176 3.48 -5.22 5.33
N GLY A 177 4.79 -5.31 5.54
CA GLY A 177 5.55 -4.30 6.30
C GLY A 177 5.42 -2.90 5.69
N ARG A 178 5.55 -2.79 4.37
CA ARG A 178 5.39 -1.53 3.62
C ARG A 178 3.95 -1.00 3.66
N ALA A 179 2.96 -1.87 3.59
CA ALA A 179 1.56 -1.50 3.73
C ALA A 179 1.28 -0.89 5.12
N LYS A 180 1.79 -1.49 6.19
CA LYS A 180 1.69 -0.94 7.55
C LYS A 180 2.35 0.44 7.66
N ILE A 181 3.56 0.60 7.11
CA ILE A 181 4.28 1.89 7.09
C ILE A 181 3.46 2.94 6.35
N MET A 182 3.00 2.64 5.15
CA MET A 182 2.24 3.57 4.31
C MET A 182 0.94 4.01 4.99
N LEU A 183 0.15 3.08 5.53
CA LEU A 183 -1.10 3.40 6.23
C LEU A 183 -0.87 4.20 7.52
N ALA A 184 0.23 3.92 8.23
CA ALA A 184 0.61 4.71 9.40
C ALA A 184 1.04 6.13 9.04
N LEU A 185 1.75 6.33 7.92
CA LEU A 185 2.09 7.66 7.41
C LEU A 185 0.84 8.47 7.05
N VAL A 186 -0.19 7.79 6.51
CA VAL A 186 -1.50 8.42 6.23
C VAL A 186 -2.18 8.88 7.51
N ALA A 187 -2.29 8.02 8.53
CA ALA A 187 -2.85 8.38 9.83
C ALA A 187 -2.09 9.55 10.45
N LEU A 188 -0.77 9.49 10.42
CA LEU A 188 0.10 10.52 10.96
C LEU A 188 -0.06 11.89 10.26
N SER A 189 -0.30 11.91 8.95
CA SER A 189 -0.63 13.13 8.19
C SER A 189 -1.92 13.81 8.68
N ASN A 190 -2.75 13.07 9.39
CA ASN A 190 -3.98 13.54 10.00
C ASN A 190 -3.85 13.67 11.53
N CYS A 191 -2.62 13.79 12.03
CA CYS A 191 -2.29 13.91 13.45
C CYS A 191 -2.75 12.71 14.30
N GLU A 192 -2.85 11.52 13.70
CA GLU A 192 -3.23 10.29 14.37
C GLU A 192 -2.03 9.34 14.48
N ILE A 193 -1.81 8.78 15.67
CA ILE A 193 -0.76 7.79 15.91
C ILE A 193 -1.39 6.42 15.99
N VAL A 194 -0.91 5.52 15.14
CA VAL A 194 -1.32 4.12 15.11
C VAL A 194 -0.16 3.24 15.55
N SER A 195 -0.48 2.15 16.24
CA SER A 195 0.47 1.13 16.65
C SER A 195 0.46 -0.04 15.65
N GLU A 196 1.46 -0.87 15.71
CA GLU A 196 1.53 -2.05 14.84
C GLU A 196 0.36 -3.03 15.04
N THR A 197 -0.22 -3.03 16.24
CA THR A 197 -1.39 -3.85 16.61
C THR A 197 -2.72 -3.29 16.10
N ASP A 198 -2.76 -2.06 15.59
CA ASP A 198 -3.97 -1.45 15.02
C ASP A 198 -4.24 -1.94 13.58
N PHE A 199 -3.36 -2.77 13.01
CA PHE A 199 -3.49 -3.27 11.64
C PHE A 199 -3.92 -4.74 11.59
N ASN A 200 -4.97 -5.05 10.83
CA ASN A 200 -5.35 -6.41 10.47
C ASN A 200 -4.70 -6.80 9.12
N LEU A 201 -3.37 -6.73 9.05
CA LEU A 201 -2.59 -7.08 7.86
C LEU A 201 -1.77 -8.34 8.12
N TYR A 202 -1.95 -9.35 7.27
CA TYR A 202 -1.43 -10.70 7.48
C TYR A 202 -0.59 -11.18 6.30
N VAL A 203 0.46 -11.91 6.61
CA VAL A 203 1.24 -12.64 5.61
C VAL A 203 0.57 -13.99 5.38
N GLY A 204 0.19 -14.28 4.14
CA GLY A 204 -0.47 -15.55 3.83
C GLY A 204 -0.87 -15.67 2.37
N ASP A 205 -1.18 -16.89 1.95
CA ASP A 205 -1.79 -17.17 0.66
C ASP A 205 -3.31 -17.06 0.78
N SER A 206 -3.89 -16.07 0.09
CA SER A 206 -5.33 -15.77 0.15
C SER A 206 -6.22 -16.91 -0.36
N LEU A 207 -5.69 -17.87 -1.12
CA LEU A 207 -6.44 -19.05 -1.55
C LEU A 207 -6.68 -20.06 -0.41
N SER A 208 -5.82 -20.04 0.61
CA SER A 208 -5.91 -20.93 1.77
C SER A 208 -6.10 -20.19 3.12
N PHE A 209 -6.17 -18.87 3.08
CA PHE A 209 -6.25 -18.03 4.27
C PHE A 209 -7.62 -18.14 4.95
N ASP A 210 -7.64 -18.32 6.27
CA ASP A 210 -8.87 -18.38 7.07
C ASP A 210 -9.41 -16.98 7.38
N PHE A 211 -10.15 -16.39 6.44
CA PHE A 211 -10.79 -15.09 6.61
C PHE A 211 -11.85 -15.08 7.72
N LEU A 212 -12.53 -16.18 7.96
CA LEU A 212 -13.55 -16.27 9.02
C LEU A 212 -12.93 -16.32 10.41
N GLY A 213 -11.65 -16.70 10.52
CA GLY A 213 -10.88 -16.65 11.77
C GLY A 213 -10.40 -15.24 12.15
N MET A 214 -10.56 -14.25 11.26
CA MET A 214 -10.19 -12.87 11.57
C MET A 214 -11.14 -12.22 12.59
N PRO A 215 -10.62 -11.34 13.47
CA PRO A 215 -11.45 -10.63 14.44
C PRO A 215 -12.63 -9.89 13.79
N GLY A 216 -13.83 -10.07 14.29
CA GLY A 216 -15.03 -9.39 13.83
C GLY A 216 -15.66 -9.94 12.54
N VAL A 217 -14.90 -10.68 11.71
CA VAL A 217 -15.41 -11.15 10.40
C VAL A 217 -16.49 -12.22 10.57
N LYS A 218 -16.32 -13.14 11.53
CA LYS A 218 -17.31 -14.17 11.83
C LYS A 218 -18.59 -13.57 12.40
N GLU A 219 -18.44 -12.61 13.31
CA GLU A 219 -19.56 -11.91 13.96
C GLU A 219 -20.35 -11.06 12.97
N ASN A 220 -19.69 -10.53 11.95
CA ASN A 220 -20.30 -9.77 10.85
C ASN A 220 -20.86 -10.69 9.74
N GLU A 221 -20.76 -12.01 9.88
CA GLU A 221 -21.15 -13.00 8.86
C GLU A 221 -20.35 -12.87 7.53
N GLY A 222 -19.17 -12.24 7.56
CA GLY A 222 -18.27 -12.08 6.44
C GLY A 222 -17.71 -10.67 6.30
N LEU A 223 -17.14 -10.40 5.13
CA LEU A 223 -16.63 -9.09 4.70
C LEU A 223 -17.68 -8.37 3.87
N ASP A 224 -17.88 -7.08 4.12
CA ASP A 224 -18.85 -6.25 3.37
C ASP A 224 -18.26 -5.76 2.04
N ILE A 225 -16.96 -5.46 2.02
CA ILE A 225 -16.26 -4.93 0.86
C ILE A 225 -14.98 -5.74 0.63
N ILE A 226 -14.79 -6.24 -0.58
CA ILE A 226 -13.53 -6.81 -1.02
C ILE A 226 -13.07 -6.04 -2.26
N VAL A 227 -11.89 -5.44 -2.16
CA VAL A 227 -11.23 -4.76 -3.28
C VAL A 227 -9.87 -5.40 -3.50
N GLY A 228 -9.31 -5.23 -4.69
CA GLY A 228 -7.95 -5.67 -4.97
C GLY A 228 -7.73 -5.94 -6.45
N ASN A 229 -6.47 -6.18 -6.76
CA ASN A 229 -6.03 -6.62 -8.08
C ASN A 229 -5.20 -7.90 -7.91
N PRO A 230 -5.83 -9.09 -7.87
CA PRO A 230 -5.11 -10.35 -7.67
C PRO A 230 -4.08 -10.61 -8.75
N PRO A 231 -2.98 -11.31 -8.42
CA PRO A 231 -1.91 -11.59 -9.37
C PRO A 231 -2.37 -12.42 -10.56
N TYR A 232 -1.88 -12.07 -11.75
CA TYR A 232 -2.19 -12.78 -13.01
C TYR A 232 -1.13 -13.83 -13.31
N VAL A 233 -1.29 -15.05 -12.79
CA VAL A 233 -0.41 -16.17 -13.09
C VAL A 233 -0.93 -16.91 -14.33
N ARG A 234 -0.06 -17.14 -15.33
CA ARG A 234 -0.46 -17.93 -16.50
C ARG A 234 -0.63 -19.40 -16.10
N SER A 235 -1.70 -20.04 -16.57
CA SER A 235 -2.01 -21.45 -16.30
C SER A 235 -0.87 -22.43 -16.61
N LYS A 236 0.08 -22.05 -17.47
CA LYS A 236 1.30 -22.82 -17.78
C LYS A 236 2.32 -22.87 -16.62
N HIS A 237 2.17 -22.06 -15.60
CA HIS A 237 3.04 -21.98 -14.43
C HIS A 237 2.33 -22.43 -13.14
N ILE A 238 1.11 -22.92 -13.25
CA ILE A 238 0.40 -23.55 -12.14
C ILE A 238 0.76 -25.05 -12.21
N ASP A 239 1.50 -25.52 -11.20
CA ASP A 239 1.77 -26.96 -11.07
C ASP A 239 0.44 -27.71 -10.98
N PRO A 240 0.23 -28.76 -11.82
CA PRO A 240 -0.94 -29.60 -11.66
C PRO A 240 -0.78 -30.41 -10.37
N THR A 241 -1.48 -30.01 -9.32
CA THR A 241 -1.67 -30.80 -8.09
C THR A 241 -2.64 -31.95 -8.34
#